data_d4dfdcb1c0f0e260654977e4b633d931
#
_entry.id   d4dfdcb1c0f0e260654977e4b633d931
#
_cell.length_a   1.000
_cell.length_b   1.000
_cell.length_c   1.000
_cell.angle_alpha   90.00
_cell.angle_beta   90.00
_cell.angle_gamma   90.00
#
_symmetry.space_group_name_H-M   'P 1'
#
loop_
_entity.id
_entity.type
_entity.pdbx_description
1 polymer ?
#
loop_
_entity_poly.entity_id
_entity_poly.type
_entity_poly.pdbx_seq_one_letter_code
_entity_poly.pdbx_strand_id
1 'polypeptide(L)'
;EVTQLNYKTDFYLSIMNLITWNENLRLALAQNYDSNFDMYLAYRDTIDPLFLTIRSLAEEIEAITIYTDAPIHPHGSTLRPLTDAQDEAWFEQACSTTAPFYSLSGDGQSLYMFCQMHYDYVPYTSIICMAIDFQSAMFPANNLFNDNYGFLLSDSLGETMYLYTHLPQQNSFSGIS
;
A
#
# COMPACT_ATOMS: atom_id res chain seq x y z
N GLU A 1 -17.05 -15.66 0.01
CA GLU A 1 -16.69 -14.26 0.35
C GLU A 1 -15.32 -14.19 1.03
N VAL A 2 -15.09 -14.90 2.14
CA VAL A 2 -13.77 -14.95 2.81
C VAL A 2 -12.66 -15.39 1.85
N THR A 3 -12.92 -16.38 0.98
CA THR A 3 -11.96 -16.87 -0.01
C THR A 3 -11.59 -15.78 -1.03
N GLN A 4 -12.53 -14.93 -1.40
CA GLN A 4 -12.30 -13.85 -2.37
C GLN A 4 -11.49 -12.71 -1.74
N LEU A 5 -11.73 -12.39 -0.47
CA LEU A 5 -10.95 -11.43 0.30
C LEU A 5 -9.48 -11.89 0.43
N ASN A 6 -9.27 -13.14 0.81
CA ASN A 6 -7.93 -13.73 0.91
C ASN A 6 -7.20 -13.69 -0.44
N TYR A 7 -7.89 -14.02 -1.54
CA TYR A 7 -7.31 -13.95 -2.88
C TYR A 7 -6.85 -12.54 -3.26
N LYS A 8 -7.65 -11.51 -2.96
CA LYS A 8 -7.28 -10.11 -3.22
C LYS A 8 -6.11 -9.68 -2.35
N THR A 9 -6.09 -10.05 -1.08
CA THR A 9 -4.98 -9.77 -0.17
C THR A 9 -3.68 -10.41 -0.67
N ASP A 10 -3.71 -11.68 -1.06
CA ASP A 10 -2.57 -12.39 -1.62
C ASP A 10 -2.08 -11.76 -2.94
N PHE A 11 -3.00 -11.26 -3.75
CA PHE A 11 -2.68 -10.55 -4.97
C PHE A 11 -1.90 -9.26 -4.70
N TYR A 12 -2.36 -8.41 -3.77
CA TYR A 12 -1.63 -7.18 -3.40
C TYR A 12 -0.30 -7.47 -2.72
N LEU A 13 -0.22 -8.53 -1.91
CA LEU A 13 1.05 -9.01 -1.36
C LEU A 13 2.03 -9.41 -2.47
N SER A 14 1.55 -10.06 -3.51
CA SER A 14 2.37 -10.45 -4.65
C SER A 14 2.89 -9.23 -5.43
N ILE A 15 2.05 -8.21 -5.60
CA ILE A 15 2.46 -6.92 -6.18
C ILE A 15 3.51 -6.23 -5.30
N MET A 16 3.28 -6.16 -3.98
CA MET A 16 4.24 -5.58 -3.05
C MET A 16 5.59 -6.28 -3.11
N ASN A 17 5.59 -7.61 -3.15
CA ASN A 17 6.81 -8.41 -3.31
C ASN A 17 7.50 -8.13 -4.66
N LEU A 18 6.73 -7.98 -5.74
CA LEU A 18 7.30 -7.65 -7.06
C LEU A 18 8.04 -6.31 -7.03
N ILE A 19 7.52 -5.31 -6.32
CA ILE A 19 8.18 -4.02 -6.15
C ILE A 19 9.40 -4.17 -5.24
N THR A 20 9.22 -4.78 -4.07
CA THR A 20 10.25 -4.91 -3.03
C THR A 20 11.49 -5.66 -3.55
N TRP A 21 11.28 -6.70 -4.36
CA TRP A 21 12.36 -7.53 -4.89
C TRP A 21 12.82 -7.13 -6.30
N ASN A 22 12.34 -5.98 -6.83
CA ASN A 22 12.77 -5.51 -8.14
C ASN A 22 14.22 -4.98 -8.09
N GLU A 23 15.13 -5.72 -8.71
CA GLU A 23 16.56 -5.39 -8.69
C GLU A 23 16.87 -4.05 -9.37
N ASN A 24 16.21 -3.74 -10.48
CA ASN A 24 16.44 -2.48 -11.19
C ASN A 24 15.99 -1.28 -10.35
N LEU A 25 14.86 -1.40 -9.64
CA LEU A 25 14.41 -0.38 -8.71
C LEU A 25 15.42 -0.20 -7.57
N ARG A 26 15.91 -1.31 -7.00
CA ARG A 26 16.92 -1.29 -5.94
C ARG A 26 18.18 -0.58 -6.36
N LEU A 27 18.69 -0.90 -7.55
CA LEU A 27 19.88 -0.27 -8.11
C LEU A 27 19.64 1.23 -8.36
N ALA A 28 18.48 1.62 -8.88
CA ALA A 28 18.13 3.02 -9.09
C ALA A 28 18.06 3.82 -7.79
N LEU A 29 17.62 3.22 -6.68
CA LEU A 29 17.58 3.87 -5.37
C LEU A 29 18.96 3.91 -4.67
N ALA A 30 19.82 2.94 -4.94
CA ALA A 30 21.14 2.82 -4.28
C ALA A 30 22.27 3.52 -5.03
N GLN A 31 22.08 3.86 -6.31
CA GLN A 31 23.11 4.41 -7.17
C GLN A 31 23.43 5.85 -6.80
N ASN A 32 24.73 6.18 -6.77
CA ASN A 32 25.18 7.56 -6.78
C ASN A 32 25.15 8.09 -8.21
N TYR A 33 24.42 9.18 -8.42
CA TYR A 33 24.29 9.82 -9.73
C TYR A 33 25.26 10.98 -9.89
N ASP A 34 25.93 11.08 -11.01
CA ASP A 34 26.87 12.17 -11.32
C ASP A 34 26.13 13.49 -11.58
N SER A 35 24.88 13.40 -12.02
CA SER A 35 24.04 14.57 -12.29
C SER A 35 22.55 14.29 -12.02
N ASN A 36 21.80 15.37 -11.81
CA ASN A 36 20.32 15.29 -11.70
C ASN A 36 19.68 14.77 -12.98
N PHE A 37 20.33 14.96 -14.13
CA PHE A 37 19.84 14.48 -15.40
C PHE A 37 19.94 12.95 -15.50
N ASP A 38 21.07 12.37 -15.07
CA ASP A 38 21.26 10.91 -15.06
C ASP A 38 20.27 10.25 -14.11
N MET A 39 20.02 10.87 -12.95
CA MET A 39 19.00 10.44 -12.01
C MET A 39 17.60 10.47 -12.63
N TYR A 40 17.24 11.55 -13.31
CA TYR A 40 15.96 11.66 -14.02
C TYR A 40 15.80 10.58 -15.09
N LEU A 41 16.86 10.29 -15.84
CA LEU A 41 16.84 9.22 -16.86
C LEU A 41 16.61 7.85 -16.21
N ALA A 42 17.27 7.57 -15.10
CA ALA A 42 17.07 6.31 -14.35
C ALA A 42 15.63 6.18 -13.85
N TYR A 43 15.01 7.26 -13.37
CA TYR A 43 13.61 7.23 -12.93
C TYR A 43 12.66 6.97 -14.09
N ARG A 44 12.83 7.71 -15.19
CA ARG A 44 12.01 7.57 -16.40
C ARG A 44 12.13 6.17 -17.00
N ASP A 45 13.31 5.57 -16.97
CA ASP A 45 13.57 4.30 -17.64
C ASP A 45 13.34 3.07 -16.73
N THR A 46 13.26 3.27 -15.40
CA THR A 46 13.13 2.17 -14.43
C THR A 46 11.89 2.29 -13.57
N ILE A 47 11.69 3.43 -12.89
CA ILE A 47 10.61 3.58 -11.89
C ILE A 47 9.27 3.77 -12.57
N ASP A 48 9.19 4.72 -13.51
CA ASP A 48 7.93 5.06 -14.17
C ASP A 48 7.31 3.87 -14.93
N PRO A 49 8.07 3.09 -15.73
CA PRO A 49 7.52 1.93 -16.43
C PRO A 49 7.05 0.81 -15.47
N LEU A 50 7.78 0.60 -14.38
CA LEU A 50 7.40 -0.39 -13.37
C LEU A 50 6.03 -0.04 -12.77
N PHE A 51 5.86 1.21 -12.33
CA PHE A 51 4.63 1.63 -11.67
C PHE A 51 3.46 1.78 -12.64
N LEU A 52 3.70 2.19 -13.87
CA LEU A 52 2.69 2.16 -14.92
C LEU A 52 2.21 0.72 -15.19
N THR A 53 3.12 -0.24 -15.24
CA THR A 53 2.79 -1.65 -15.42
C THR A 53 1.93 -2.15 -14.26
N ILE A 54 2.32 -1.87 -13.02
CA ILE A 54 1.57 -2.31 -11.84
C ILE A 54 0.16 -1.72 -11.83
N ARG A 55 0.01 -0.43 -12.11
CA ARG A 55 -1.31 0.21 -12.20
C ARG A 55 -2.19 -0.38 -13.30
N SER A 56 -1.59 -0.86 -14.39
CA SER A 56 -2.34 -1.54 -15.45
C SER A 56 -2.82 -2.94 -15.07
N LEU A 57 -2.21 -3.57 -14.05
CA LEU A 57 -2.62 -4.87 -13.53
C LEU A 57 -3.76 -4.78 -12.51
N ALA A 58 -3.88 -3.64 -11.83
CA ALA A 58 -4.88 -3.42 -10.78
C ALA A 58 -5.31 -1.94 -10.77
N GLU A 59 -6.42 -1.65 -11.41
CA GLU A 59 -6.97 -0.30 -11.54
C GLU A 59 -7.34 0.32 -10.19
N GLU A 60 -7.62 -0.53 -9.20
CA GLU A 60 -7.90 -0.13 -7.82
C GLU A 60 -6.67 0.38 -7.05
N ILE A 61 -5.45 0.20 -7.56
CA ILE A 61 -4.24 0.81 -6.97
C ILE A 61 -4.19 2.29 -7.35
N GLU A 62 -4.51 3.15 -6.40
CA GLU A 62 -4.57 4.59 -6.59
C GLU A 62 -3.16 5.21 -6.68
N ALA A 63 -2.28 4.81 -5.79
CA ALA A 63 -0.93 5.34 -5.70
C ALA A 63 0.07 4.30 -5.18
N ILE A 64 1.32 4.45 -5.63
CA ILE A 64 2.47 3.77 -5.05
C ILE A 64 3.52 4.83 -4.78
N THR A 65 3.90 4.97 -3.51
CA THR A 65 4.89 5.93 -3.05
C THR A 65 6.02 5.19 -2.36
N ILE A 66 7.26 5.54 -2.68
CA ILE A 66 8.44 5.10 -1.94
C ILE A 66 8.94 6.27 -1.13
N TYR A 67 8.98 6.14 0.18
CA TYR A 67 9.63 7.05 1.11
C TYR A 67 11.03 6.54 1.39
N THR A 68 12.06 7.37 1.17
CA THR A 68 13.45 6.92 1.32
C THR A 68 14.35 8.02 1.87
N ASP A 69 15.39 7.63 2.61
CA ASP A 69 16.48 8.49 3.01
C ASP A 69 17.74 8.36 2.12
N ALA A 70 17.61 7.64 1.00
CA ALA A 70 18.62 7.61 -0.03
C ALA A 70 18.92 9.03 -0.58
N PRO A 71 20.17 9.34 -1.00
CA PRO A 71 20.56 10.65 -1.50
C PRO A 71 20.06 10.91 -2.92
N ILE A 72 18.74 10.84 -3.10
CA ILE A 72 18.04 10.99 -4.37
C ILE A 72 17.04 12.15 -4.30
N HIS A 73 16.73 12.75 -5.44
CA HIS A 73 15.72 13.79 -5.50
C HIS A 73 14.30 13.21 -5.55
N PRO A 74 13.32 13.88 -4.95
CA PRO A 74 11.92 13.51 -5.09
C PRO A 74 11.49 13.43 -6.56
N HIS A 75 10.61 12.46 -6.87
CA HIS A 75 10.05 12.26 -8.20
C HIS A 75 8.53 12.19 -8.15
N GLY A 76 7.89 13.33 -8.31
CA GLY A 76 6.43 13.46 -8.21
C GLY A 76 5.88 12.95 -6.88
N SER A 77 4.80 12.17 -6.96
CA SER A 77 4.24 11.46 -5.80
C SER A 77 4.86 10.07 -5.57
N THR A 78 5.69 9.62 -6.52
CA THR A 78 6.22 8.24 -6.54
C THR A 78 7.39 8.05 -5.60
N LEU A 79 8.26 9.07 -5.48
CA LEU A 79 9.48 9.02 -4.70
C LEU A 79 9.57 10.25 -3.81
N ARG A 80 9.58 10.05 -2.51
CA ARG A 80 9.55 11.13 -1.51
C ARG A 80 10.61 10.93 -0.43
N PRO A 81 11.09 12.02 0.17
CA PRO A 81 11.96 11.92 1.33
C PRO A 81 11.28 11.14 2.46
N LEU A 82 12.05 10.33 3.17
CA LEU A 82 11.56 9.58 4.33
C LEU A 82 11.03 10.52 5.43
N THR A 83 11.59 11.71 5.51
CA THR A 83 11.16 12.77 6.45
C THR A 83 9.71 13.22 6.24
N ASP A 84 9.18 13.07 5.04
CA ASP A 84 7.79 13.47 4.74
C ASP A 84 6.76 12.57 5.42
N ALA A 85 7.20 11.40 5.90
CA ALA A 85 6.34 10.41 6.53
C ALA A 85 6.52 10.33 8.06
N GLN A 86 7.43 11.08 8.66
CA GLN A 86 7.79 10.94 10.08
C GLN A 86 6.64 11.18 11.07
N ASP A 87 5.67 12.02 10.68
CA ASP A 87 4.52 12.34 11.52
C ASP A 87 3.31 11.41 11.27
N GLU A 88 3.45 10.45 10.34
CA GLU A 88 2.39 9.52 10.02
C GLU A 88 2.28 8.39 11.07
N ALA A 89 1.06 8.04 11.44
CA ALA A 89 0.80 7.05 12.49
C ALA A 89 1.39 5.66 12.20
N TRP A 90 1.57 5.31 10.93
CA TRP A 90 2.14 4.04 10.48
C TRP A 90 3.67 4.02 10.46
N PHE A 91 4.33 5.16 10.58
CA PHE A 91 5.77 5.31 10.31
C PHE A 91 6.65 4.45 11.23
N GLU A 92 6.42 4.51 12.54
CA GLU A 92 7.20 3.73 13.51
C GLU A 92 7.09 2.22 13.26
N GLN A 93 5.88 1.75 12.93
CA GLN A 93 5.65 0.35 12.60
C GLN A 93 6.40 -0.03 11.32
N ALA A 94 6.33 0.80 10.27
CA ALA A 94 7.00 0.53 9.01
C ALA A 94 8.53 0.52 9.13
N CYS A 95 9.10 1.30 10.04
CA CYS A 95 10.54 1.29 10.32
C CYS A 95 10.98 0.08 11.17
N SER A 96 10.07 -0.53 11.92
CA SER A 96 10.39 -1.61 12.87
C SER A 96 10.16 -3.01 12.33
N THR A 97 9.47 -3.17 11.21
CA THR A 97 9.14 -4.47 10.61
C THR A 97 9.47 -4.54 9.13
N THR A 98 10.00 -5.68 8.70
CA THR A 98 10.18 -5.98 7.26
C THR A 98 8.99 -6.74 6.68
N ALA A 99 8.09 -7.24 7.53
CA ALA A 99 6.87 -7.89 7.08
C ALA A 99 5.87 -6.85 6.57
N PRO A 100 5.23 -7.07 5.42
CA PRO A 100 4.15 -6.22 4.95
C PRO A 100 3.01 -6.14 5.97
N PHE A 101 2.43 -4.96 6.13
CA PHE A 101 1.24 -4.77 6.97
C PHE A 101 0.25 -3.81 6.32
N TYR A 102 -0.97 -3.80 6.82
CA TYR A 102 -2.07 -3.00 6.30
C TYR A 102 -2.55 -1.98 7.32
N SER A 103 -3.01 -0.84 6.82
CA SER A 103 -3.73 0.17 7.60
C SER A 103 -4.88 0.70 6.75
N LEU A 104 -6.03 0.90 7.36
CA LEU A 104 -7.17 1.51 6.70
C LEU A 104 -7.16 3.03 6.97
N SER A 105 -7.52 3.83 5.96
CA SER A 105 -7.74 5.27 6.16
C SER A 105 -8.86 5.51 7.17
N GLY A 106 -8.79 6.64 7.89
CA GLY A 106 -9.77 6.97 8.93
C GLY A 106 -11.21 7.10 8.41
N ASP A 107 -11.39 7.36 7.12
CA ASP A 107 -12.69 7.40 6.44
C ASP A 107 -13.11 6.05 5.82
N GLY A 108 -12.24 5.03 5.90
CA GLY A 108 -12.49 3.71 5.35
C GLY A 108 -12.50 3.61 3.83
N GLN A 109 -12.04 4.63 3.12
CA GLN A 109 -12.05 4.65 1.66
C GLN A 109 -10.84 3.95 1.05
N SER A 110 -9.67 4.14 1.65
CA SER A 110 -8.42 3.61 1.13
C SER A 110 -7.80 2.60 2.09
N LEU A 111 -7.34 1.49 1.53
CA LEU A 111 -6.50 0.52 2.22
C LEU A 111 -5.04 0.82 1.87
N TYR A 112 -4.25 1.09 2.88
CA TYR A 112 -2.81 1.26 2.72
C TYR A 112 -2.08 -0.03 3.03
N MET A 113 -1.15 -0.40 2.17
CA MET A 113 -0.23 -1.50 2.41
C MET A 113 1.20 -0.97 2.47
N PHE A 114 1.93 -1.34 3.50
CA PHE A 114 3.29 -0.89 3.75
C PHE A 114 4.26 -2.06 3.74
N CYS A 115 5.47 -1.82 3.23
CA CYS A 115 6.57 -2.76 3.30
C CYS A 115 7.90 -2.01 3.33
N GLN A 116 8.75 -2.33 4.29
CA GLN A 116 10.12 -1.86 4.28
C GLN A 116 10.93 -2.64 3.24
N MET A 117 11.63 -1.91 2.38
CA MET A 117 12.62 -2.49 1.48
C MET A 117 13.92 -2.69 2.24
N HIS A 118 14.25 -3.92 2.53
CA HIS A 118 15.50 -4.27 3.22
C HIS A 118 16.53 -4.81 2.25
N TYR A 119 17.74 -4.23 2.28
CA TYR A 119 18.84 -4.65 1.42
C TYR A 119 20.14 -4.72 2.23
N ASP A 120 20.77 -5.88 2.25
CA ASP A 120 21.99 -6.14 3.01
C ASP A 120 23.17 -5.22 2.63
N TYR A 121 23.08 -4.57 1.46
CA TYR A 121 24.18 -3.79 0.89
C TYR A 121 23.87 -2.30 0.72
N VAL A 122 22.68 -1.86 1.11
CA VAL A 122 22.24 -0.47 0.95
C VAL A 122 22.00 0.12 2.32
N PRO A 123 22.71 1.18 2.71
CA PRO A 123 22.59 1.78 4.05
C PRO A 123 21.32 2.65 4.22
N TYR A 124 20.44 2.64 3.24
CA TYR A 124 19.26 3.51 3.20
C TYR A 124 18.01 2.75 3.60
N THR A 125 17.13 3.45 4.31
CA THR A 125 15.79 2.98 4.61
C THR A 125 14.84 3.41 3.50
N SER A 126 14.09 2.46 2.96
CA SER A 126 13.04 2.74 1.99
C SER A 126 11.77 2.02 2.39
N ILE A 127 10.66 2.74 2.42
CA ILE A 127 9.33 2.22 2.75
C ILE A 127 8.42 2.41 1.55
N ILE A 128 7.85 1.31 1.06
CA ILE A 128 6.80 1.34 0.03
C ILE A 128 5.47 1.54 0.74
N CYS A 129 4.70 2.50 0.26
CA CYS A 129 3.31 2.71 0.61
C CYS A 129 2.46 2.52 -0.66
N MET A 130 1.58 1.54 -0.67
CA MET A 130 0.63 1.30 -1.75
C MET A 130 -0.77 1.64 -1.25
N ALA A 131 -1.41 2.65 -1.87
CA ALA A 131 -2.78 3.05 -1.60
C ALA A 131 -3.72 2.33 -2.58
N ILE A 132 -4.75 1.70 -2.04
CA ILE A 132 -5.71 0.89 -2.77
C ILE A 132 -7.11 1.44 -2.47
N ASP A 133 -7.91 1.71 -3.49
CA ASP A 133 -9.34 1.98 -3.33
C ASP A 133 -10.00 0.75 -2.72
N PHE A 134 -10.31 0.84 -1.42
CA PHE A 134 -10.82 -0.29 -0.66
C PHE A 134 -12.17 -0.78 -1.19
N GLN A 135 -13.04 0.14 -1.59
CA GLN A 135 -14.36 -0.22 -2.10
C GLN A 135 -14.26 -0.95 -3.43
N SER A 136 -13.52 -0.41 -4.39
CA SER A 136 -13.33 -1.03 -5.70
C SER A 136 -12.59 -2.36 -5.61
N ALA A 137 -11.63 -2.46 -4.69
CA ALA A 137 -10.85 -3.68 -4.48
C ALA A 137 -11.67 -4.82 -3.89
N MET A 138 -12.44 -4.51 -2.86
CA MET A 138 -13.14 -5.54 -2.07
C MET A 138 -14.57 -5.77 -2.55
N PHE A 139 -15.18 -4.77 -3.20
CA PHE A 139 -16.58 -4.79 -3.63
C PHE A 139 -16.72 -4.38 -5.10
N PRO A 140 -16.20 -5.17 -6.06
CA PRO A 140 -16.39 -4.88 -7.47
C PRO A 140 -17.89 -4.75 -7.76
N ALA A 141 -18.27 -3.71 -8.50
CA ALA A 141 -19.60 -3.15 -8.70
C ALA A 141 -20.71 -4.10 -9.21
N ASN A 142 -20.45 -5.38 -9.34
CA ASN A 142 -21.38 -6.36 -9.84
C ASN A 142 -21.85 -7.34 -8.75
N ASN A 143 -22.97 -7.03 -8.13
CA ASN A 143 -24.00 -8.00 -7.69
C ASN A 143 -23.97 -8.60 -6.28
N LEU A 144 -23.34 -8.08 -5.27
CA LEU A 144 -23.40 -8.76 -3.97
C LEU A 144 -24.17 -8.06 -2.87
N PHE A 145 -24.63 -6.85 -3.09
CA PHE A 145 -25.37 -6.15 -2.03
C PHE A 145 -26.86 -6.00 -2.38
N ASN A 146 -27.63 -6.98 -1.99
CA ASN A 146 -29.03 -6.74 -1.62
C ASN A 146 -29.05 -5.82 -0.39
N ASP A 147 -30.02 -4.95 -0.28
CA ASP A 147 -30.17 -3.87 0.74
C ASP A 147 -30.12 -4.30 2.23
N ASN A 148 -29.68 -5.52 2.54
CA ASN A 148 -29.76 -6.13 3.88
C ASN A 148 -28.46 -6.76 4.37
N TYR A 149 -27.31 -6.37 3.83
CA TYR A 149 -26.02 -6.90 4.28
C TYR A 149 -25.25 -5.89 5.13
N GLY A 150 -24.67 -6.39 6.21
CA GLY A 150 -23.59 -5.73 6.90
C GLY A 150 -22.38 -6.66 6.98
N PHE A 151 -21.19 -6.13 6.94
CA PHE A 151 -19.98 -6.90 7.24
C PHE A 151 -19.04 -6.09 8.13
N LEU A 152 -18.29 -6.83 8.90
CA LEU A 152 -17.30 -6.34 9.82
C LEU A 152 -15.94 -6.91 9.40
N LEU A 153 -14.98 -6.03 9.19
CA LEU A 153 -13.59 -6.42 9.05
C LEU A 153 -12.88 -6.14 10.36
N SER A 154 -12.30 -7.17 10.94
CA SER A 154 -11.51 -7.05 12.17
C SER A 154 -10.07 -7.44 11.90
N ASP A 155 -9.15 -6.84 12.66
CA ASP A 155 -7.76 -7.27 12.66
C ASP A 155 -7.56 -8.61 13.40
N SER A 156 -6.31 -9.06 13.47
CA SER A 156 -5.97 -10.32 14.18
C SER A 156 -6.19 -10.25 15.70
N LEU A 157 -6.39 -9.07 16.25
CA LEU A 157 -6.68 -8.85 17.67
C LEU A 157 -8.18 -8.73 17.92
N GLY A 158 -9.00 -8.76 16.86
CA GLY A 158 -10.45 -8.63 16.93
C GLY A 158 -10.94 -7.18 16.97
N GLU A 159 -10.05 -6.20 16.77
CA GLU A 159 -10.46 -4.80 16.68
C GLU A 159 -11.10 -4.51 15.32
N THR A 160 -12.19 -3.74 15.35
CA THR A 160 -12.93 -3.40 14.13
C THR A 160 -12.11 -2.45 13.27
N MET A 161 -11.65 -2.91 12.11
CA MET A 161 -11.01 -2.10 11.10
C MET A 161 -12.01 -1.38 10.20
N TYR A 162 -13.10 -2.07 9.84
CA TYR A 162 -14.11 -1.53 8.95
C TYR A 162 -15.47 -2.15 9.25
N LEU A 163 -16.50 -1.29 9.33
CA LEU A 163 -17.89 -1.71 9.48
C LEU A 163 -18.71 -1.12 8.35
N TYR A 164 -19.27 -1.97 7.51
CA TYR A 164 -20.29 -1.60 6.54
C TYR A 164 -21.65 -2.10 7.01
N THR A 165 -22.63 -1.20 7.08
CA THR A 165 -24.01 -1.57 7.38
C THR A 165 -24.96 -0.76 6.51
N HIS A 166 -25.82 -1.46 5.80
CA HIS A 166 -26.94 -0.90 5.05
C HIS A 166 -28.27 -1.19 5.77
N LEU A 167 -28.18 -1.61 7.03
CA LEU A 167 -29.37 -1.85 7.86
C LEU A 167 -29.97 -0.50 8.28
N PRO A 168 -31.28 -0.31 8.18
CA PRO A 168 -31.92 0.85 8.79
C PRO A 168 -31.59 0.88 10.30
N GLN A 169 -31.27 2.05 10.83
CA GLN A 169 -30.68 2.34 12.15
C GLN A 169 -31.36 1.76 13.39
N GLN A 170 -32.02 0.62 13.33
CA GLN A 170 -32.81 0.08 14.45
C GLN A 170 -32.24 -1.14 15.19
N ASN A 171 -31.08 -1.66 14.81
CA ASN A 171 -30.48 -2.76 15.58
C ASN A 171 -29.01 -2.47 15.92
N SER A 172 -28.80 -1.95 17.11
CA SER A 172 -27.50 -2.03 17.77
C SER A 172 -27.13 -3.52 17.92
N PHE A 173 -26.03 -3.92 17.30
CA PHE A 173 -25.41 -5.21 17.60
C PHE A 173 -24.83 -5.18 19.03
N SER A 174 -25.68 -5.33 20.02
CA SER A 174 -25.28 -5.63 21.39
C SER A 174 -25.35 -7.15 21.56
N GLY A 175 -24.22 -7.80 21.56
CA GLY A 175 -24.10 -9.14 22.06
C GLY A 175 -23.73 -10.21 21.08
N ILE A 176 -22.45 -10.33 20.80
CA ILE A 176 -21.81 -11.63 20.63
C ILE A 176 -20.56 -11.59 21.53
N SER A 177 -20.70 -12.14 22.72
CA SER A 177 -19.59 -12.54 23.59
C SER A 177 -19.28 -14.00 23.30
#